data_ce8b6a3750e49d19433978864d443006
#
_entry.id   ce8b6a3750e49d19433978864d443006
#
_cell.length_a   1.000
_cell.length_b   1.000
_cell.length_c   1.000
_cell.angle_alpha   90.00
_cell.angle_beta   90.00
_cell.angle_gamma   90.00
#
_symmetry.space_group_name_H-M   'P 1'
#
loop_
_entity.id
_entity.type
_entity.pdbx_description
1 polymer ?
#
loop_
_entity_poly.entity_id
_entity_poly.type
_entity_poly.pdbx_seq_one_letter_code
_entity_poly.pdbx_strand_id
1 'polypeptide(L)'
;DQGLGDIFSIRIAGNFVNEDILGSMEFACKLAGTKLIVVLGHTSCGAIKGACDHARMGNLTALIRKIEPAVAAVQEPKEENLRNSKNLAFVDEVSQANVNLNIENIRQRSEILAAMETYGEIKIIGAMYDISTGMVSFYE
;
A
#
# COMPACT_ATOMS: atom_id res chain seq x y z
N ASP A 1 -17.25 8.53 -7.88
CA ASP A 1 -17.08 9.93 -8.30
C ASP A 1 -17.05 10.82 -7.07
N GLN A 2 -15.89 11.44 -6.81
CA GLN A 2 -15.69 12.33 -5.69
C GLN A 2 -15.34 13.73 -6.20
N GLY A 3 -15.81 14.77 -5.50
CA GLY A 3 -15.56 16.16 -5.85
C GLY A 3 -14.24 16.69 -5.30
N LEU A 4 -13.94 17.94 -5.67
CA LEU A 4 -12.81 18.68 -5.08
C LEU A 4 -13.07 18.91 -3.59
N GLY A 5 -12.11 18.54 -2.74
CA GLY A 5 -12.22 18.63 -1.29
C GLY A 5 -12.79 17.41 -0.58
N ASP A 6 -13.30 16.40 -1.32
CA ASP A 6 -13.85 15.18 -0.73
C ASP A 6 -12.78 14.15 -0.36
N ILE A 7 -11.63 14.18 -1.03
CA ILE A 7 -10.54 13.20 -0.85
C ILE A 7 -9.18 13.89 -0.69
N PHE A 8 -8.42 13.46 0.31
CA PHE A 8 -6.98 13.60 0.35
C PHE A 8 -6.35 12.46 -0.45
N SER A 9 -5.72 12.76 -1.59
CA SER A 9 -5.10 11.76 -2.44
C SER A 9 -3.57 11.80 -2.31
N ILE A 10 -2.99 10.70 -1.84
CA ILE A 10 -1.54 10.52 -1.70
C ILE A 10 -1.14 9.34 -2.58
N ARG A 11 -0.25 9.58 -3.56
CA ARG A 11 0.11 8.56 -4.56
C ARG A 11 1.62 8.48 -4.75
N ILE A 12 2.14 7.27 -4.65
CA ILE A 12 3.53 6.93 -4.94
C ILE A 12 3.59 5.52 -5.54
N ALA A 13 4.56 5.25 -6.40
CA ALA A 13 4.74 3.92 -6.97
C ALA A 13 4.97 2.88 -5.85
N GLY A 14 4.19 1.79 -5.86
CA GLY A 14 4.20 0.75 -4.81
C GLY A 14 3.49 1.14 -3.53
N ASN A 15 2.93 2.33 -3.44
CA ASN A 15 2.07 2.83 -2.36
C ASN A 15 2.57 2.49 -0.95
N PHE A 16 3.89 2.60 -0.73
CA PHE A 16 4.50 2.46 0.60
C PHE A 16 4.40 3.80 1.38
N VAL A 17 4.57 3.75 2.70
CA VAL A 17 4.61 4.95 3.54
C VAL A 17 6.05 5.38 3.85
N ASN A 18 6.28 6.68 3.81
CA ASN A 18 7.49 7.34 4.29
C ASN A 18 7.10 8.50 5.22
N GLU A 19 8.09 9.25 5.70
CA GLU A 19 7.88 10.36 6.63
C GLU A 19 6.93 11.43 6.06
N ASP A 20 7.11 11.84 4.80
CA ASP A 20 6.28 12.87 4.17
C ASP A 20 4.83 12.42 3.97
N ILE A 21 4.64 11.14 3.60
CA ILE A 21 3.32 10.54 3.44
C ILE A 21 2.61 10.43 4.79
N LEU A 22 3.32 9.99 5.84
CA LEU A 22 2.76 9.92 7.20
C LEU A 22 2.37 11.31 7.70
N GLY A 23 3.23 12.32 7.53
CA GLY A 23 2.92 13.70 7.88
C GLY A 23 1.70 14.25 7.14
N SER A 24 1.55 13.90 5.87
CA SER A 24 0.36 14.27 5.08
C SER A 24 -0.92 13.61 5.59
N MET A 25 -0.86 12.34 5.99
CA MET A 25 -1.98 11.64 6.61
C MET A 25 -2.35 12.22 7.97
N GLU A 26 -1.35 12.55 8.79
CA GLU A 26 -1.55 13.21 10.09
C GLU A 26 -2.24 14.56 9.92
N PHE A 27 -1.79 15.37 8.96
CA PHE A 27 -2.46 16.62 8.61
C PHE A 27 -3.92 16.38 8.20
N ALA A 28 -4.17 15.43 7.29
CA ALA A 28 -5.51 15.12 6.79
C ALA A 28 -6.45 14.69 7.92
N CYS A 29 -5.98 13.82 8.81
CA CYS A 29 -6.82 13.27 9.89
C CYS A 29 -6.95 14.24 11.07
N LYS A 30 -5.83 14.77 11.57
CA LYS A 30 -5.81 15.56 12.80
C LYS A 30 -6.27 17.00 12.60
N LEU A 31 -5.93 17.63 11.47
CA LEU A 31 -6.20 19.03 11.21
C LEU A 31 -7.37 19.25 10.23
N ALA A 32 -7.45 18.48 9.16
CA ALA A 32 -8.51 18.60 8.17
C ALA A 32 -9.76 17.75 8.47
N GLY A 33 -9.70 16.84 9.46
CA GLY A 33 -10.87 16.11 9.96
C GLY A 33 -11.25 14.87 9.16
N THR A 34 -10.37 14.34 8.32
CA THR A 34 -10.56 13.06 7.60
C THR A 34 -10.76 11.92 8.60
N LYS A 35 -11.75 11.06 8.36
CA LYS A 35 -12.14 9.96 9.27
C LYS A 35 -11.75 8.57 8.79
N LEU A 36 -11.35 8.43 7.53
CA LEU A 36 -11.03 7.15 6.92
C LEU A 36 -9.71 7.25 6.15
N ILE A 37 -8.80 6.33 6.44
CA ILE A 37 -7.61 6.07 5.63
C ILE A 37 -7.85 4.77 4.86
N VAL A 38 -7.77 4.82 3.54
CA VAL A 38 -7.80 3.64 2.67
C VAL A 38 -6.43 3.44 2.05
N VAL A 39 -5.76 2.34 2.38
CA VAL A 39 -4.53 1.92 1.71
C VAL A 39 -4.94 1.08 0.51
N LEU A 40 -4.83 1.66 -0.68
CA LEU A 40 -5.32 1.06 -1.92
C LEU A 40 -4.17 0.49 -2.75
N GLY A 41 -4.15 -0.84 -2.88
CA GLY A 41 -3.34 -1.54 -3.88
C GLY A 41 -4.12 -1.76 -5.17
N HIS A 42 -3.46 -2.32 -6.18
CA HIS A 42 -4.15 -2.70 -7.42
C HIS A 42 -3.50 -3.92 -8.07
N THR A 43 -4.28 -4.63 -8.88
CA THR A 43 -3.79 -5.77 -9.65
C THR A 43 -2.76 -5.35 -10.70
N SER A 44 -1.88 -6.27 -11.07
CA SER A 44 -0.86 -6.07 -12.11
C SER A 44 0.07 -4.86 -11.89
N CYS A 45 0.32 -4.45 -10.65
CA CYS A 45 1.11 -3.26 -10.32
C CYS A 45 2.54 -3.35 -10.84
N GLY A 46 2.98 -2.34 -11.62
CA GLY A 46 4.32 -2.30 -12.19
C GLY A 46 5.44 -2.21 -11.15
N ALA A 47 5.23 -1.48 -10.05
CA ALA A 47 6.21 -1.39 -8.97
C ALA A 47 6.34 -2.72 -8.21
N ILE A 48 5.23 -3.43 -7.98
CA ILE A 48 5.23 -4.76 -7.38
C ILE A 48 5.92 -5.77 -8.31
N LYS A 49 5.64 -5.74 -9.62
CA LYS A 49 6.36 -6.54 -10.62
C LYS A 49 7.86 -6.32 -10.55
N GLY A 50 8.29 -5.04 -10.46
CA GLY A 50 9.69 -4.69 -10.29
C GLY A 50 10.29 -5.23 -9.00
N ALA A 51 9.52 -5.30 -7.91
CA ALA A 51 9.99 -5.90 -6.66
C ALA A 51 10.13 -7.41 -6.77
N CYS A 52 9.15 -8.09 -7.39
CA CYS A 52 9.22 -9.54 -7.66
C CYS A 52 10.41 -9.92 -8.54
N ASP A 53 10.82 -9.04 -9.47
CA ASP A 53 11.97 -9.24 -10.36
C ASP A 53 13.29 -8.69 -9.78
N HIS A 54 13.27 -8.18 -8.54
CA HIS A 54 14.43 -7.54 -7.91
C HIS A 54 15.08 -6.44 -8.76
N ALA A 55 14.27 -5.62 -9.43
CA ALA A 55 14.73 -4.58 -10.35
C ALA A 55 15.67 -3.57 -9.67
N ARG A 56 16.73 -3.18 -10.38
CA ARG A 56 17.75 -2.23 -9.90
C ARG A 56 18.04 -1.19 -10.98
N MET A 57 17.76 0.07 -10.67
CA MET A 57 18.05 1.19 -11.58
C MET A 57 17.98 2.50 -10.81
N GLY A 58 19.07 3.20 -10.65
CA GLY A 58 19.11 4.52 -10.01
C GLY A 58 18.25 4.60 -8.73
N ASN A 59 17.42 5.62 -8.62
CA ASN A 59 16.51 5.82 -7.48
C ASN A 59 15.39 4.77 -7.37
N LEU A 60 15.05 4.09 -8.47
CA LEU A 60 14.11 2.98 -8.45
C LEU A 60 14.57 1.86 -7.51
N THR A 61 15.88 1.63 -7.41
CA THR A 61 16.46 0.64 -6.49
C THR A 61 16.02 0.87 -5.04
N ALA A 62 16.07 2.11 -4.57
CA ALA A 62 15.67 2.46 -3.20
C ALA A 62 14.15 2.32 -2.99
N LEU A 63 13.36 2.61 -4.02
CA LEU A 63 11.91 2.43 -4.02
C LEU A 63 11.54 0.94 -3.93
N ILE A 64 12.11 0.12 -4.81
CA ILE A 64 11.86 -1.34 -4.86
C ILE A 64 12.20 -2.01 -3.52
N ARG A 65 13.31 -1.64 -2.88
CA ARG A 65 13.70 -2.17 -1.56
C ARG A 65 12.63 -1.98 -0.48
N LYS A 66 11.79 -0.96 -0.58
CA LYS A 66 10.69 -0.71 0.37
C LYS A 66 9.50 -1.66 0.16
N ILE A 67 9.40 -2.26 -1.02
CA ILE A 67 8.35 -3.22 -1.38
C ILE A 67 8.82 -4.67 -1.15
N GLU A 68 10.12 -4.95 -1.22
CA GLU A 68 10.69 -6.30 -1.05
C GLU A 68 10.21 -7.05 0.21
N PRO A 69 9.95 -6.40 1.37
CA PRO A 69 9.36 -7.08 2.51
C PRO A 69 7.99 -7.72 2.20
N ALA A 70 7.19 -7.13 1.31
CA ALA A 70 5.93 -7.73 0.88
C ALA A 70 6.15 -8.99 0.03
N VAL A 71 7.18 -9.01 -0.84
CA VAL A 71 7.58 -10.20 -1.61
C VAL A 71 7.98 -11.33 -0.66
N ALA A 72 8.74 -11.01 0.38
CA ALA A 72 9.18 -11.99 1.39
C ALA A 72 8.03 -12.52 2.26
N ALA A 73 6.99 -11.72 2.49
CA ALA A 73 5.83 -12.10 3.30
C ALA A 73 4.94 -13.15 2.62
N VAL A 74 4.90 -13.18 1.29
CA VAL A 74 4.14 -14.19 0.53
C VAL A 74 4.94 -15.48 0.47
N GLN A 75 4.38 -16.56 1.04
CA GLN A 75 5.09 -17.84 1.19
C GLN A 75 4.95 -18.76 -0.03
N GLU A 76 3.88 -18.64 -0.78
CA GLU A 76 3.60 -19.46 -1.97
C GLU A 76 3.61 -18.57 -3.25
N PRO A 77 4.01 -19.13 -4.39
CA PRO A 77 4.62 -20.45 -4.57
C PRO A 77 6.05 -20.52 -3.98
N LYS A 78 6.51 -21.71 -3.59
CA LYS A 78 7.88 -21.91 -3.08
C LYS A 78 8.93 -21.95 -4.19
N GLU A 79 8.49 -22.31 -5.39
CA GLU A 79 9.36 -22.41 -6.56
C GLU A 79 9.82 -21.02 -7.00
N GLU A 80 11.11 -20.75 -6.89
CA GLU A 80 11.74 -19.47 -7.25
C GLU A 80 11.39 -19.01 -8.68
N ASN A 81 11.31 -19.93 -9.62
CA ASN A 81 10.97 -19.63 -11.02
C ASN A 81 9.52 -19.16 -11.23
N LEU A 82 8.66 -19.29 -10.21
CA LEU A 82 7.27 -18.81 -10.21
C LEU A 82 7.10 -17.51 -9.40
N ARG A 83 8.14 -17.05 -8.71
CA ARG A 83 8.11 -15.84 -7.86
C ARG A 83 8.61 -14.60 -8.61
N ASN A 84 8.03 -14.31 -9.76
CA ASN A 84 8.44 -13.20 -10.64
C ASN A 84 7.24 -12.49 -11.28
N SER A 85 7.51 -11.44 -12.03
CA SER A 85 6.50 -10.58 -12.66
C SER A 85 5.61 -11.27 -13.70
N LYS A 86 6.00 -12.44 -14.20
CA LYS A 86 5.22 -13.22 -15.18
C LYS A 86 4.08 -13.98 -14.52
N ASN A 87 4.20 -14.28 -13.22
CA ASN A 87 3.14 -14.90 -12.43
C ASN A 87 2.25 -13.80 -11.83
N LEU A 88 1.19 -13.43 -12.56
CA LEU A 88 0.29 -12.36 -12.14
C LEU A 88 -0.43 -12.67 -10.82
N ALA A 89 -0.77 -13.93 -10.56
CA ALA A 89 -1.38 -14.31 -9.29
C ALA A 89 -0.43 -14.02 -8.11
N PHE A 90 0.86 -14.37 -8.25
CA PHE A 90 1.87 -14.04 -7.25
C PHE A 90 2.03 -12.52 -7.09
N VAL A 91 2.08 -11.76 -8.19
CA VAL A 91 2.16 -10.29 -8.16
C VAL A 91 0.98 -9.69 -7.40
N ASP A 92 -0.23 -10.19 -7.60
CA ASP A 92 -1.43 -9.66 -6.96
C ASP A 92 -1.47 -10.03 -5.46
N GLU A 93 -1.01 -11.22 -5.07
CA GLU A 93 -0.82 -11.58 -3.65
C GLU A 93 0.23 -10.68 -2.98
N VAL A 94 1.35 -10.42 -3.63
CA VAL A 94 2.37 -9.48 -3.13
C VAL A 94 1.80 -8.07 -3.02
N SER A 95 0.96 -7.64 -3.96
CA SER A 95 0.29 -6.33 -3.89
C SER A 95 -0.61 -6.23 -2.65
N GLN A 96 -1.38 -7.27 -2.36
CA GLN A 96 -2.21 -7.33 -1.15
C GLN A 96 -1.36 -7.38 0.14
N ALA A 97 -0.30 -8.17 0.16
CA ALA A 97 0.65 -8.21 1.27
C ALA A 97 1.28 -6.83 1.51
N ASN A 98 1.62 -6.10 0.45
CA ASN A 98 2.16 -4.74 0.54
C ASN A 98 1.14 -3.75 1.14
N VAL A 99 -0.14 -3.86 0.81
CA VAL A 99 -1.20 -3.06 1.45
C VAL A 99 -1.23 -3.32 2.96
N ASN A 100 -1.25 -4.59 3.38
CA ASN A 100 -1.30 -4.97 4.79
C ASN A 100 -0.06 -4.46 5.56
N LEU A 101 1.13 -4.65 5.00
CA LEU A 101 2.38 -4.14 5.60
C LEU A 101 2.37 -2.62 5.74
N ASN A 102 1.79 -1.90 4.79
CA ASN A 102 1.71 -0.44 4.90
C ASN A 102 0.67 0.03 5.92
N ILE A 103 -0.42 -0.69 6.12
CA ILE A 103 -1.34 -0.46 7.24
C ILE A 103 -0.62 -0.62 8.57
N GLU A 104 0.15 -1.71 8.75
CA GLU A 104 0.95 -1.91 9.95
C GLU A 104 2.04 -0.83 10.11
N ASN A 105 2.70 -0.43 9.04
CA ASN A 105 3.68 0.65 9.06
C ASN A 105 3.06 2.01 9.48
N ILE A 106 1.84 2.31 9.06
CA ILE A 106 1.13 3.51 9.50
C ILE A 106 0.94 3.47 11.02
N ARG A 107 0.43 2.35 11.55
CA ARG A 107 0.19 2.16 13.00
C ARG A 107 1.48 2.23 13.82
N GLN A 108 2.56 1.64 13.31
CA GLN A 108 3.84 1.57 14.03
C GLN A 108 4.63 2.88 14.00
N ARG A 109 4.52 3.66 12.93
CA ARG A 109 5.36 4.82 12.66
C ARG A 109 4.69 6.16 12.92
N SER A 110 3.36 6.19 13.11
CA SER A 110 2.61 7.38 13.46
C SER A 110 1.85 7.15 14.76
N GLU A 111 2.40 7.62 15.87
CA GLU A 111 1.72 7.59 17.17
C GLU A 111 0.39 8.36 17.13
N ILE A 112 0.31 9.44 16.34
CA ILE A 112 -0.89 10.24 16.18
C ILE A 112 -2.01 9.43 15.54
N LEU A 113 -1.74 8.78 14.40
CA LEU A 113 -2.74 7.99 13.68
C LEU A 113 -3.13 6.73 14.46
N ALA A 114 -2.16 6.07 15.11
CA ALA A 114 -2.44 4.92 15.96
C ALA A 114 -3.35 5.26 17.14
N ALA A 115 -3.11 6.41 17.80
CA ALA A 115 -3.96 6.89 18.88
C ALA A 115 -5.37 7.22 18.38
N MET A 116 -5.49 7.94 17.24
CA MET A 116 -6.77 8.29 16.66
C MET A 116 -7.59 7.04 16.28
N GLU A 117 -6.94 5.99 15.74
CA GLU A 117 -7.59 4.71 15.43
C GLU A 117 -8.05 4.01 16.73
N THR A 118 -7.19 3.95 17.75
CA THR A 118 -7.49 3.33 19.05
C THR A 118 -8.69 3.98 19.75
N TYR A 119 -8.80 5.31 19.66
CA TYR A 119 -9.94 6.04 20.23
C TYR A 119 -11.18 6.09 19.30
N GLY A 120 -11.14 5.42 18.16
CA GLY A 120 -12.26 5.39 17.21
C GLY A 120 -12.51 6.72 16.49
N GLU A 121 -11.52 7.63 16.48
CA GLU A 121 -11.61 8.91 15.75
C GLU A 121 -11.46 8.72 14.25
N ILE A 122 -10.67 7.72 13.83
CA ILE A 122 -10.46 7.32 12.44
C ILE A 122 -10.54 5.80 12.29
N LYS A 123 -10.66 5.34 11.03
CA LYS A 123 -10.48 3.94 10.65
C LYS A 123 -9.39 3.83 9.58
N ILE A 124 -8.57 2.77 9.65
CA ILE A 124 -7.54 2.45 8.65
C ILE A 124 -7.89 1.09 8.05
N ILE A 125 -8.14 1.05 6.75
CA ILE A 125 -8.53 -0.17 6.03
C ILE A 125 -7.69 -0.37 4.78
N GLY A 126 -7.65 -1.62 4.32
CA GLY A 126 -7.07 -2.00 3.04
C GLY A 126 -8.10 -2.11 1.94
N ALA A 127 -7.65 -1.95 0.69
CA ALA A 127 -8.45 -2.26 -0.48
C ALA A 127 -7.57 -2.66 -1.66
N MET A 128 -8.14 -3.46 -2.56
CA MET A 128 -7.55 -3.82 -3.85
C MET A 128 -8.44 -3.37 -4.99
N TYR A 129 -7.86 -2.64 -5.93
CA TYR A 129 -8.50 -2.22 -7.16
C TYR A 129 -8.14 -3.17 -8.30
N ASP A 130 -9.11 -3.80 -8.90
CA ASP A 130 -8.91 -4.62 -10.10
C ASP A 130 -8.94 -3.72 -11.35
N ILE A 131 -7.77 -3.55 -11.98
CA ILE A 131 -7.63 -2.69 -13.15
C ILE A 131 -8.37 -3.20 -14.39
N SER A 132 -8.75 -4.49 -14.42
CA SER A 132 -9.46 -5.09 -15.55
C SER A 132 -10.97 -4.88 -15.49
N THR A 133 -11.53 -4.83 -14.28
CA THR A 133 -12.97 -4.72 -14.03
C THR A 133 -13.39 -3.36 -13.49
N GLY A 134 -12.46 -2.62 -12.89
CA GLY A 134 -12.75 -1.37 -12.17
C GLY A 134 -13.35 -1.59 -10.78
N MET A 135 -13.42 -2.82 -10.30
CA MET A 135 -13.95 -3.12 -8.96
C MET A 135 -12.93 -2.84 -7.86
N VAL A 136 -13.43 -2.39 -6.72
CA VAL A 136 -12.65 -2.24 -5.49
C VAL A 136 -13.18 -3.21 -4.44
N SER A 137 -12.29 -4.05 -3.91
CA SER A 137 -12.59 -4.97 -2.80
C SER A 137 -11.94 -4.41 -1.53
N PHE A 138 -12.76 -4.06 -0.54
CA PHE A 138 -12.31 -3.58 0.77
C PHE A 138 -12.13 -4.74 1.74
N TYR A 139 -11.14 -4.62 2.63
CA TYR A 139 -10.89 -5.57 3.72
C TYR A 139 -10.28 -4.85 4.94
N GLU A 140 -10.42 -5.47 6.11
CA GLU A 140 -9.93 -4.98 7.40
C GLU A 140 -8.69 -5.76 7.84
#